data_4db463d2714b4b73e16b868ee7699708
#
_entry.id   4db463d2714b4b73e16b868ee7699708
#
_cell.length_a   1.000
_cell.length_b   1.000
_cell.length_c   1.000
_cell.angle_alpha   90.00
_cell.angle_beta   90.00
_cell.angle_gamma   90.00
#
_symmetry.space_group_name_H-M   'P 1'
#
loop_
_entity.id
_entity.type
_entity.pdbx_description
1 polymer ?
#
loop_
_entity_poly.entity_id
_entity_poly.type
_entity_poly.pdbx_seq_one_letter_code
_entity_poly.pdbx_strand_id
1 'polypeptide(L)'
;FLGEGGNILRNENGVLFLTQDSVRLQKVDYNEIRTPRGGEYQVVLPDNSIVWLNAESKLRFPSTFSGKERKVFASGELYFQVAKDSLSPFRVEIEGLYEVEVLGTEFNVRAYSNLPSATTLVNGRVLIRDKEQKSY
;
A
#
# COMPACT_ATOMS: atom_id res chain seq x y z
N PHE A 1 -2.82 -8.45 -17.74
CA PHE A 1 -2.65 -7.11 -17.18
C PHE A 1 -1.20 -6.93 -16.75
N LEU A 2 -0.53 -5.96 -17.34
CA LEU A 2 0.87 -5.69 -17.07
C LEU A 2 1.01 -4.37 -16.31
N GLY A 3 1.83 -4.38 -15.26
CA GLY A 3 2.27 -3.17 -14.63
C GLY A 3 3.44 -2.58 -15.39
N GLU A 4 3.83 -1.37 -15.04
CA GLU A 4 5.00 -0.73 -15.63
C GLU A 4 6.25 -1.51 -15.24
N GLY A 5 7.28 -1.44 -16.09
CA GLY A 5 8.52 -2.18 -15.85
C GLY A 5 8.46 -3.64 -16.22
N GLY A 6 7.38 -4.10 -16.81
CA GLY A 6 7.25 -5.46 -17.25
C GLY A 6 6.82 -6.45 -16.20
N ASN A 7 6.43 -6.00 -15.02
CA ASN A 7 5.91 -6.89 -14.01
C ASN A 7 4.49 -7.31 -14.34
N ILE A 8 4.15 -8.53 -13.98
CA ILE A 8 2.88 -9.13 -14.32
C ILE A 8 2.00 -9.15 -13.08
N LEU A 9 0.79 -8.61 -13.21
CA LEU A 9 -0.23 -8.69 -12.19
C LEU A 9 -1.19 -9.81 -12.56
N ARG A 10 -1.34 -10.78 -11.67
CA ARG A 10 -2.30 -11.86 -11.84
C ARG A 10 -3.54 -11.57 -11.02
N ASN A 11 -4.69 -11.88 -11.61
CA ASN A 11 -5.96 -11.76 -10.92
C ASN A 11 -6.57 -13.16 -10.77
N GLU A 12 -6.70 -13.61 -9.53
CA GLU A 12 -7.33 -14.89 -9.22
C GLU A 12 -8.39 -14.65 -8.16
N ASN A 13 -9.66 -14.79 -8.54
CA ASN A 13 -10.79 -14.62 -7.63
C ASN A 13 -10.77 -13.27 -6.90
N GLY A 14 -10.46 -12.20 -7.63
CA GLY A 14 -10.41 -10.86 -7.06
C GLY A 14 -9.12 -10.56 -6.30
N VAL A 15 -8.15 -11.46 -6.32
CA VAL A 15 -6.85 -11.26 -5.70
C VAL A 15 -5.83 -10.97 -6.77
N LEU A 16 -5.09 -9.88 -6.61
CA LEU A 16 -4.04 -9.49 -7.53
C LEU A 16 -2.69 -9.82 -6.94
N PHE A 17 -1.88 -10.54 -7.71
CA PHE A 17 -0.52 -10.91 -7.33
C PHE A 17 0.47 -10.22 -8.23
N LEU A 18 1.46 -9.56 -7.64
CA LEU A 18 2.57 -9.00 -8.39
C LEU A 18 3.73 -9.99 -8.38
N THR A 19 4.17 -10.40 -9.57
CA THR A 19 5.31 -11.30 -9.69
C THR A 19 6.56 -10.48 -10.02
N GLN A 20 7.71 -10.95 -9.55
CA GLN A 20 8.97 -10.26 -9.77
C GLN A 20 9.89 -11.06 -10.68
N ASP A 21 9.33 -11.57 -11.77
CA ASP A 21 10.09 -12.44 -12.67
C ASP A 21 11.21 -11.73 -13.41
N SER A 22 11.13 -10.45 -13.53
CA SER A 22 12.07 -9.68 -14.34
C SER A 22 12.82 -8.67 -13.52
N VAL A 23 13.58 -9.13 -12.56
CA VAL A 23 14.27 -8.22 -11.68
C VAL A 23 15.58 -7.76 -12.28
N ARG A 24 15.49 -6.92 -13.28
CA ARG A 24 16.67 -6.24 -13.80
C ARG A 24 16.48 -4.75 -13.76
N LEU A 25 15.68 -4.31 -12.80
CA LEU A 25 15.28 -2.92 -12.76
C LEU A 25 16.38 -2.07 -12.18
N GLN A 26 16.77 -1.09 -12.95
CA GLN A 26 17.72 -0.09 -12.50
C GLN A 26 17.05 1.09 -11.87
N LYS A 27 15.74 1.19 -12.05
CA LYS A 27 14.92 2.24 -11.44
C LYS A 27 13.64 1.61 -10.96
N VAL A 28 12.99 2.28 -10.03
CA VAL A 28 11.74 1.81 -9.44
C VAL A 28 10.58 2.22 -10.35
N ASP A 29 9.82 1.23 -10.78
CA ASP A 29 8.58 1.46 -11.50
C ASP A 29 7.42 1.28 -10.52
N TYR A 30 6.39 2.10 -10.69
CA TYR A 30 5.22 2.06 -9.85
C TYR A 30 4.03 1.47 -10.59
N ASN A 31 3.22 0.69 -9.85
CA ASN A 31 1.95 0.16 -10.33
C ASN A 31 0.83 0.85 -9.56
N GLU A 32 -0.29 1.07 -10.24
CA GLU A 32 -1.44 1.68 -9.60
C GLU A 32 -2.66 0.78 -9.79
N ILE A 33 -3.38 0.57 -8.70
CA ILE A 33 -4.60 -0.22 -8.68
C ILE A 33 -5.72 0.65 -8.14
N ARG A 34 -6.83 0.68 -8.86
CA ARG A 34 -8.01 1.44 -8.46
C ARG A 34 -9.20 0.51 -8.39
N THR A 35 -10.00 0.65 -7.34
CA THR A 35 -11.25 -0.07 -7.24
C THR A 35 -12.39 0.82 -7.74
N PRO A 36 -13.31 0.26 -8.51
CA PRO A 36 -14.48 1.02 -8.93
C PRO A 36 -15.48 1.15 -7.79
N ARG A 37 -16.52 1.93 -8.03
CA ARG A 37 -17.63 2.03 -7.11
C ARG A 37 -18.25 0.63 -6.95
N GLY A 38 -18.44 0.21 -5.70
CA GLY A 38 -18.98 -1.11 -5.39
C GLY A 38 -18.01 -2.26 -5.58
N GLY A 39 -16.74 -1.97 -5.93
CA GLY A 39 -15.72 -2.99 -6.12
C GLY A 39 -14.86 -3.18 -4.88
N GLU A 40 -14.15 -4.30 -4.86
CA GLU A 40 -13.23 -4.66 -3.80
C GLU A 40 -12.11 -5.48 -4.41
N TYR A 41 -10.85 -5.17 -4.04
CA TYR A 41 -9.71 -5.97 -4.49
C TYR A 41 -8.82 -6.33 -3.33
N GLN A 42 -8.18 -7.49 -3.44
CA GLN A 42 -7.11 -7.91 -2.55
C GLN A 42 -5.82 -7.97 -3.36
N VAL A 43 -4.78 -7.35 -2.86
CA VAL A 43 -3.48 -7.26 -3.54
C VAL A 43 -2.41 -7.85 -2.63
N VAL A 44 -1.58 -8.73 -3.16
CA VAL A 44 -0.40 -9.23 -2.46
C VAL A 44 0.81 -8.49 -3.00
N LEU A 45 1.49 -7.78 -2.13
CA LEU A 45 2.65 -6.96 -2.49
C LEU A 45 3.93 -7.81 -2.57
N PRO A 46 5.01 -7.22 -3.13
CA PRO A 46 6.27 -7.99 -3.29
C PRO A 46 6.88 -8.51 -1.99
N ASP A 47 6.58 -7.89 -0.86
CA ASP A 47 7.08 -8.31 0.45
C ASP A 47 6.13 -9.27 1.17
N ASN A 48 5.10 -9.77 0.48
CA ASN A 48 4.03 -10.61 1.01
C ASN A 48 3.05 -9.89 1.92
N SER A 49 3.12 -8.58 2.01
CA SER A 49 2.07 -7.80 2.65
C SER A 49 0.79 -7.90 1.83
N ILE A 50 -0.35 -7.84 2.49
CA ILE A 50 -1.64 -7.94 1.82
C ILE A 50 -2.41 -6.65 2.05
N VAL A 51 -3.03 -6.15 0.99
CA VAL A 51 -3.83 -4.94 1.06
C VAL A 51 -5.20 -5.23 0.49
N TRP A 52 -6.23 -4.90 1.25
CA TRP A 52 -7.61 -4.96 0.78
C TRP A 52 -8.06 -3.55 0.48
N LEU A 53 -8.45 -3.30 -0.78
CA LEU A 53 -8.95 -2.00 -1.20
C LEU A 53 -10.48 -2.07 -1.22
N ASN A 54 -11.11 -1.19 -0.48
CA ASN A 54 -12.56 -1.06 -0.51
C ASN A 54 -12.96 -0.21 -1.74
N ALA A 55 -14.27 0.05 -1.89
CA ALA A 55 -14.77 0.78 -3.07
C ALA A 55 -14.10 2.16 -3.22
N GLU A 56 -13.89 2.56 -4.47
CA GLU A 56 -13.34 3.88 -4.82
C GLU A 56 -12.02 4.18 -4.12
N SER A 57 -11.17 3.16 -4.02
CA SER A 57 -9.86 3.30 -3.39
C SER A 57 -8.76 3.17 -4.42
N LYS A 58 -7.60 3.65 -4.06
CA LYS A 58 -6.44 3.62 -4.93
C LYS A 58 -5.20 3.25 -4.13
N LEU A 59 -4.38 2.38 -4.71
CA LEU A 59 -3.09 2.01 -4.14
C LEU A 59 -2.04 2.11 -5.23
N ARG A 60 -0.97 2.84 -4.94
CA ARG A 60 0.18 2.94 -5.81
C ARG A 60 1.38 2.38 -5.08
N PHE A 61 2.08 1.45 -5.70
CA PHE A 61 3.18 0.77 -5.05
C PHE A 61 4.27 0.43 -6.06
N PRO A 62 5.54 0.32 -5.62
CA PRO A 62 6.62 0.00 -6.54
C PRO A 62 6.61 -1.46 -6.94
N SER A 63 7.17 -1.76 -8.09
CA SER A 63 7.29 -3.13 -8.58
C SER A 63 8.16 -3.97 -7.68
N THR A 64 9.12 -3.35 -6.99
CA THR A 64 9.95 -4.01 -5.99
C THR A 64 10.33 -2.99 -4.94
N PHE A 65 10.48 -3.44 -3.69
CA PHE A 65 10.90 -2.56 -2.62
C PHE A 65 12.42 -2.48 -2.56
N SER A 66 12.94 -1.30 -2.23
CA SER A 66 14.38 -1.01 -2.30
C SER A 66 15.21 -1.65 -1.19
N GLY A 67 14.58 -2.14 -0.14
CA GLY A 67 15.27 -2.68 1.02
C GLY A 67 15.47 -1.70 2.16
N LYS A 68 15.44 -0.41 1.89
CA LYS A 68 15.56 0.61 2.94
C LYS A 68 14.19 0.98 3.51
N GLU A 69 13.20 1.01 2.68
CA GLU A 69 11.83 1.27 3.10
C GLU A 69 10.86 0.62 2.13
N ARG A 70 9.66 0.43 2.60
CA ARG A 70 8.58 -0.12 1.78
C ARG A 70 7.51 0.96 1.69
N LYS A 71 7.62 1.81 0.66
CA LYS A 71 6.72 2.98 0.55
C LYS A 71 5.64 2.76 -0.49
N VAL A 72 4.40 3.05 -0.10
CA VAL A 72 3.24 3.00 -0.98
C VAL A 72 2.41 4.28 -0.79
N PHE A 73 1.53 4.54 -1.75
CA PHE A 73 0.65 5.71 -1.73
C PHE A 73 -0.79 5.21 -1.79
N ALA A 74 -1.65 5.79 -0.98
CA ALA A 74 -3.02 5.28 -0.85
C ALA A 74 -4.03 6.41 -0.75
N SER A 75 -5.23 6.14 -1.24
CA SER A 75 -6.40 6.99 -1.00
C SER A 75 -7.64 6.10 -0.96
N GLY A 76 -8.69 6.57 -0.28
CA GLY A 76 -9.90 5.80 -0.08
C GLY A 76 -9.84 5.01 1.20
N GLU A 77 -10.40 3.81 1.20
CA GLU A 77 -10.34 2.94 2.38
C GLU A 77 -9.60 1.66 2.05
N LEU A 78 -8.53 1.41 2.82
CA LEU A 78 -7.65 0.27 2.62
C LEU A 78 -7.33 -0.38 3.95
N TYR A 79 -7.35 -1.69 3.96
CA TYR A 79 -6.91 -2.47 5.11
C TYR A 79 -5.56 -3.09 4.77
N PHE A 80 -4.59 -2.91 5.65
CA PHE A 80 -3.23 -3.39 5.45
C PHE A 80 -2.88 -4.47 6.45
N GLN A 81 -2.37 -5.58 5.94
CA GLN A 81 -1.72 -6.59 6.77
C GLN A 81 -0.26 -6.62 6.34
N VAL A 82 0.59 -5.91 7.07
CA VAL A 82 1.96 -5.66 6.68
C VAL A 82 2.87 -6.76 7.22
N ALA A 83 3.65 -7.36 6.34
CA ALA A 83 4.63 -8.36 6.71
C ALA A 83 5.69 -7.72 7.61
N LYS A 84 6.06 -8.42 8.67
CA LYS A 84 7.00 -7.89 9.64
C LYS A 84 8.41 -7.81 9.07
N ASP A 85 8.99 -6.62 9.13
CA ASP A 85 10.37 -6.39 8.75
C ASP A 85 10.87 -5.13 9.46
N SER A 86 11.56 -5.31 10.57
CA SER A 86 12.00 -4.20 11.39
C SER A 86 13.13 -3.39 10.76
N LEU A 87 13.77 -3.91 9.72
CA LEU A 87 14.87 -3.22 9.04
C LEU A 87 14.37 -2.37 7.87
N SER A 88 13.14 -2.56 7.43
CA SER A 88 12.57 -1.83 6.31
C SER A 88 11.18 -1.34 6.69
N PRO A 89 11.07 -0.14 7.25
CA PRO A 89 9.75 0.39 7.63
C PRO A 89 8.80 0.44 6.44
N PHE A 90 7.55 0.12 6.69
CA PHE A 90 6.49 0.21 5.70
C PHE A 90 5.80 1.56 5.88
N ARG A 91 5.82 2.36 4.83
CA ARG A 91 5.26 3.72 4.87
C ARG A 91 4.13 3.86 3.89
N VAL A 92 2.98 4.30 4.39
CA VAL A 92 1.82 4.58 3.57
C VAL A 92 1.61 6.09 3.54
N GLU A 93 1.82 6.69 2.38
CA GLU A 93 1.53 8.10 2.22
C GLU A 93 0.07 8.24 1.79
N ILE A 94 -0.71 8.93 2.62
CA ILE A 94 -2.10 9.23 2.32
C ILE A 94 -2.10 10.55 1.58
N GLU A 95 -2.50 10.53 0.35
CA GLU A 95 -2.35 11.64 -0.59
C GLU A 95 -2.51 13.03 0.03
N GLY A 96 -1.36 13.71 0.16
CA GLY A 96 -1.36 15.09 0.58
C GLY A 96 -1.74 15.33 2.04
N LEU A 97 -1.97 14.31 2.84
CA LEU A 97 -2.48 14.46 4.20
C LEU A 97 -1.46 14.08 5.26
N TYR A 98 -1.06 12.82 5.30
CA TYR A 98 -0.16 12.33 6.33
C TYR A 98 0.48 11.02 5.88
N GLU A 99 1.42 10.55 6.67
CA GLU A 99 2.12 9.30 6.42
C GLU A 99 1.97 8.39 7.63
N VAL A 100 1.71 7.11 7.36
CA VAL A 100 1.61 6.07 8.38
C VAL A 100 2.83 5.18 8.25
N GLU A 101 3.57 5.01 9.34
CA GLU A 101 4.77 4.16 9.35
C GLU A 101 4.57 3.00 10.30
N VAL A 102 4.86 1.79 9.82
CA VAL A 102 4.75 0.56 10.62
C VAL A 102 5.92 -0.37 10.32
N LEU A 103 6.19 -1.30 11.21
CA LEU A 103 7.24 -2.30 11.00
C LEU A 103 6.67 -3.67 10.68
N GLY A 104 5.44 -3.94 11.09
CA GLY A 104 4.72 -5.16 10.83
C GLY A 104 3.46 -5.11 11.67
N THR A 105 2.32 -4.91 11.02
CA THR A 105 1.13 -4.48 11.73
C THR A 105 -0.10 -4.68 10.87
N GLU A 106 -1.26 -4.70 11.49
CA GLU A 106 -2.54 -4.67 10.79
C GLU A 106 -3.24 -3.37 11.14
N PHE A 107 -3.68 -2.64 10.13
CA PHE A 107 -4.35 -1.36 10.35
C PHE A 107 -5.24 -1.03 9.16
N ASN A 108 -6.22 -0.15 9.42
CA ASN A 108 -7.13 0.34 8.40
C ASN A 108 -6.96 1.83 8.22
N VAL A 109 -6.95 2.28 6.99
CA VAL A 109 -6.91 3.69 6.63
C VAL A 109 -8.17 4.04 5.89
N ARG A 110 -8.84 5.11 6.30
CA ARG A 110 -9.97 5.65 5.56
C ARG A 110 -9.67 7.12 5.27
N ALA A 111 -9.49 7.43 4.00
CA ALA A 111 -9.09 8.76 3.58
C ALA A 111 -9.73 9.12 2.24
N TYR A 112 -11.06 9.23 2.24
CA TYR A 112 -11.79 9.75 1.10
C TYR A 112 -11.74 11.27 1.12
N SER A 113 -11.69 11.89 -0.06
CA SER A 113 -11.52 13.33 -0.16
C SER A 113 -12.66 14.13 0.47
N ASN A 114 -13.84 13.52 0.60
CA ASN A 114 -15.03 14.20 1.14
C ASN A 114 -15.38 13.77 2.56
N LEU A 115 -14.50 13.05 3.24
CA LEU A 115 -14.74 12.55 4.59
C LEU A 115 -13.52 12.79 5.47
N PRO A 116 -13.70 12.90 6.78
CA PRO A 116 -12.55 12.95 7.68
C PRO A 116 -11.71 11.69 7.56
N SER A 117 -10.39 11.86 7.61
CA SER A 117 -9.47 10.74 7.56
C SER A 117 -9.40 10.04 8.92
N ALA A 118 -9.20 8.73 8.88
CA ALA A 118 -9.06 7.93 10.09
C ALA A 118 -8.11 6.77 9.84
N THR A 119 -7.25 6.51 10.83
CA THR A 119 -6.39 5.34 10.85
C THR A 119 -6.74 4.53 12.08
N THR A 120 -7.11 3.27 11.87
CA THR A 120 -7.51 2.39 12.96
C THR A 120 -6.49 1.26 13.07
N LEU A 121 -5.81 1.20 14.20
CA LEU A 121 -4.86 0.15 14.49
C LEU A 121 -5.59 -1.10 14.93
N VAL A 122 -5.26 -2.24 14.33
CA VAL A 122 -5.80 -3.54 14.70
C VAL A 122 -4.78 -4.32 15.51
N ASN A 123 -3.51 -4.30 15.09
CA ASN A 123 -2.46 -5.04 15.78
C ASN A 123 -1.11 -4.38 15.52
N GLY A 124 -0.26 -4.33 16.55
CA GLY A 124 1.08 -3.76 16.40
C GLY A 124 1.15 -2.30 16.77
N ARG A 125 2.04 -1.57 16.12
CA ARG A 125 2.27 -0.15 16.38
C ARG A 125 2.22 0.65 15.09
N VAL A 126 1.70 1.86 15.20
CA VAL A 126 1.57 2.79 14.09
C VAL A 126 2.18 4.11 14.50
N LEU A 127 2.98 4.70 13.62
CA LEU A 127 3.48 6.05 13.77
C LEU A 127 2.86 6.90 12.66
N ILE A 128 2.21 7.99 13.03
CA ILE A 128 1.55 8.87 12.07
C ILE A 128 2.29 10.20 12.02
N ARG A 129 2.62 10.64 10.81
CA ARG A 129 3.25 11.95 10.58
C ARG A 129 2.38 12.76 9.64
N ASP A 130 2.09 13.99 10.01
CA ASP A 130 1.35 14.87 9.13
C ASP A 130 2.30 15.50 8.10
N LYS A 131 1.73 16.33 7.22
CA LYS A 131 2.49 16.98 6.17
C LYS A 131 3.61 17.88 6.69
N GLU A 132 3.50 18.34 7.92
CA GLU A 132 4.52 19.16 8.57
C GLU A 132 5.53 18.31 9.32
N GLN A 133 5.48 17.00 9.15
CA GLN A 133 6.37 16.01 9.75
C GLN A 133 6.27 15.95 11.29
N LYS A 134 5.13 16.28 11.82
CA LYS A 134 4.85 16.10 13.23
C LYS A 134 4.48 14.66 13.49
N SER A 135 4.98 14.11 14.60
CA SER A 135 4.65 12.75 15.03
C SER A 135 3.51 12.77 16.03
N TYR A 136 2.64 11.80 15.92
CA TYR A 136 1.50 11.67 16.83
C TYR A 136 1.53 10.30 17.52
#